data_64acaa68d8d05efad8d722203c4e868e
#
_entry.id   64acaa68d8d05efad8d722203c4e868e
#
_cell.length_a   1.000
_cell.length_b   1.000
_cell.length_c   1.000
_cell.angle_alpha   90.00
_cell.angle_beta   90.00
_cell.angle_gamma   90.00
#
_symmetry.space_group_name_H-M   'P 1'
#
loop_
_entity.id
_entity.type
_entity.pdbx_description
1 polymer ?
#
loop_
_entity_poly.entity_id
_entity_poly.type
_entity_poly.pdbx_seq_one_letter_code
_entity_poly.pdbx_strand_id
1 'polypeptide(L)'
;MRLSTNILSTTLAGLTLLFACGVSQGADTNKGRQLYATNCAICHGPTGRSVMPGAPNFDRGEGLLRPDFTLLASIRSGKNAMPAFQGILPDRDILDVIAFLRTMH
;
A
#
# COMPACT_ATOMS: atom_id res chain seq x y z
N MET A 1 -18.04 -59.95 46.34
CA MET A 1 -17.47 -59.57 45.03
C MET A 1 -17.92 -58.15 44.69
N ARG A 2 -17.02 -57.18 44.80
CA ARG A 2 -17.31 -55.81 44.42
C ARG A 2 -16.52 -55.50 43.17
N LEU A 3 -17.21 -55.32 42.07
CA LEU A 3 -16.61 -54.84 40.83
C LEU A 3 -16.46 -53.31 40.90
N SER A 4 -15.24 -52.85 41.00
CA SER A 4 -14.94 -51.43 40.88
C SER A 4 -14.84 -51.07 39.39
N THR A 5 -15.83 -50.35 38.89
CA THR A 5 -15.79 -49.74 37.58
C THR A 5 -15.04 -48.42 37.65
N ASN A 6 -13.78 -48.42 37.24
CA ASN A 6 -13.02 -47.20 37.04
C ASN A 6 -13.49 -46.53 35.74
N ILE A 7 -14.23 -45.44 35.89
CA ILE A 7 -14.58 -44.58 34.76
C ILE A 7 -13.35 -43.70 34.46
N LEU A 8 -12.63 -44.01 33.40
CA LEU A 8 -11.60 -43.15 32.86
C LEU A 8 -12.30 -41.92 32.21
N SER A 9 -12.27 -40.81 32.91
CA SER A 9 -12.65 -39.53 32.32
C SER A 9 -11.53 -39.04 31.38
N THR A 10 -11.70 -39.28 30.09
CA THR A 10 -10.89 -38.66 29.06
C THR A 10 -11.35 -37.24 28.85
N THR A 11 -10.66 -36.28 29.47
CA THR A 11 -10.82 -34.88 29.17
C THR A 11 -10.20 -34.56 27.81
N LEU A 12 -11.07 -34.43 26.82
CA LEU A 12 -10.67 -33.95 25.48
C LEU A 12 -10.38 -32.45 25.57
N ALA A 13 -9.09 -32.11 25.71
CA ALA A 13 -8.65 -30.73 25.64
C ALA A 13 -8.76 -30.26 24.19
N GLY A 14 -9.87 -29.56 23.89
CA GLY A 14 -10.08 -28.90 22.61
C GLY A 14 -9.07 -27.77 22.43
N LEU A 15 -8.06 -27.98 21.58
CA LEU A 15 -7.13 -26.96 21.14
C LEU A 15 -7.86 -26.02 20.17
N THR A 16 -8.39 -24.93 20.70
CA THR A 16 -9.01 -23.87 19.88
C THR A 16 -7.89 -23.08 19.20
N LEU A 17 -7.60 -23.40 17.94
CA LEU A 17 -6.72 -22.60 17.10
C LEU A 17 -7.44 -21.27 16.79
N LEU A 18 -7.11 -20.23 17.51
CA LEU A 18 -7.49 -18.86 17.16
C LEU A 18 -6.70 -18.45 15.91
N PHE A 19 -7.32 -18.55 14.75
CA PHE A 19 -6.83 -17.91 13.53
C PHE A 19 -6.95 -16.40 13.75
N ALA A 20 -5.85 -15.76 14.12
CA ALA A 20 -5.74 -14.30 14.05
C ALA A 20 -5.74 -13.91 12.58
N CYS A 21 -6.93 -13.58 12.04
CA CYS A 21 -7.05 -12.91 10.75
C CYS A 21 -6.38 -11.55 10.88
N GLY A 22 -5.12 -11.45 10.45
CA GLY A 22 -4.43 -10.17 10.33
C GLY A 22 -5.20 -9.29 9.35
N VAL A 23 -5.70 -8.14 9.82
CA VAL A 23 -6.32 -7.14 8.96
C VAL A 23 -5.22 -6.56 8.08
N SER A 24 -5.18 -6.96 6.80
CA SER A 24 -4.33 -6.31 5.81
C SER A 24 -4.90 -4.92 5.54
N GLN A 25 -4.19 -3.88 5.95
CA GLN A 25 -4.56 -2.51 5.60
C GLN A 25 -4.12 -2.22 4.16
N GLY A 26 -5.11 -2.03 3.28
CA GLY A 26 -4.90 -1.50 1.94
C GLY A 26 -4.36 -0.07 1.96
N ALA A 27 -3.88 0.42 0.81
CA ALA A 27 -3.42 1.79 0.65
C ALA A 27 -4.59 2.78 0.77
N ASP A 28 -4.32 3.95 1.37
CA ASP A 28 -5.30 5.01 1.58
C ASP A 28 -5.23 6.03 0.44
N THR A 29 -6.19 5.96 -0.49
CA THR A 29 -6.26 6.87 -1.64
C THR A 29 -6.57 8.32 -1.26
N ASN A 30 -7.28 8.57 -0.15
CA ASN A 30 -7.57 9.92 0.31
C ASN A 30 -6.30 10.59 0.87
N LYS A 31 -5.53 9.87 1.66
CA LYS A 31 -4.22 10.32 2.11
C LYS A 31 -3.28 10.51 0.91
N GLY A 32 -3.28 9.55 -0.03
CA GLY A 32 -2.52 9.64 -1.27
C GLY A 32 -2.83 10.90 -2.07
N ARG A 33 -4.09 11.29 -2.16
CA ARG A 33 -4.53 12.53 -2.82
C ARG A 33 -3.92 13.77 -2.15
N GLN A 34 -3.96 13.83 -0.83
CA GLN A 34 -3.40 14.95 -0.08
C GLN A 34 -1.89 15.08 -0.27
N LEU A 35 -1.18 13.95 -0.19
CA LEU A 35 0.26 13.88 -0.39
C LEU A 35 0.65 14.24 -1.83
N TYR A 36 -0.12 13.79 -2.82
CA TYR A 36 0.06 14.15 -4.21
C TYR A 36 -0.08 15.66 -4.43
N ALA A 37 -1.14 16.26 -3.90
CA ALA A 37 -1.37 17.70 -4.02
C ALA A 37 -0.21 18.53 -3.45
N THR A 38 0.39 18.07 -2.35
CA THR A 38 1.47 18.79 -1.67
C THR A 38 2.83 18.56 -2.34
N ASN A 39 3.11 17.33 -2.80
CA ASN A 39 4.47 16.92 -3.17
C ASN A 39 4.67 16.66 -4.67
N CYS A 40 3.62 16.42 -5.43
CA CYS A 40 3.71 15.90 -6.79
C CYS A 40 3.06 16.81 -7.84
N ALA A 41 1.95 17.47 -7.48
CA ALA A 41 1.14 18.23 -8.41
C ALA A 41 1.87 19.43 -9.04
N ILE A 42 2.89 19.97 -8.40
CA ILE A 42 3.68 21.08 -8.93
C ILE A 42 4.33 20.75 -10.28
N CYS A 43 4.69 19.50 -10.51
CA CYS A 43 5.26 19.00 -11.77
C CYS A 43 4.29 18.15 -12.56
N HIS A 44 3.55 17.24 -11.88
CA HIS A 44 2.65 16.29 -12.52
C HIS A 44 1.24 16.84 -12.78
N GLY A 45 0.97 18.07 -12.35
CA GLY A 45 -0.33 18.74 -12.49
C GLY A 45 -1.37 18.26 -11.47
N PRO A 46 -2.34 19.12 -11.12
CA PRO A 46 -3.34 18.80 -10.10
C PRO A 46 -4.30 17.69 -10.51
N THR A 47 -4.45 17.46 -11.81
CA THR A 47 -5.34 16.40 -12.39
C THR A 47 -4.57 15.26 -13.02
N GLY A 48 -3.24 15.22 -12.87
CA GLY A 48 -2.38 14.21 -13.50
C GLY A 48 -1.92 14.58 -14.91
N ARG A 49 -2.37 15.72 -15.44
CA ARG A 49 -1.82 16.28 -16.68
C ARG A 49 -0.57 17.06 -16.33
N SER A 50 0.56 16.55 -16.78
CA SER A 50 1.86 17.14 -16.48
C SER A 50 1.98 18.59 -16.95
N VAL A 51 2.60 19.42 -16.10
CA VAL A 51 2.98 20.80 -16.42
C VAL A 51 4.49 20.93 -16.65
N MET A 52 5.25 19.87 -16.39
CA MET A 52 6.68 19.81 -16.62
C MET A 52 6.98 18.94 -17.85
N PRO A 53 7.79 19.43 -18.80
CA PRO A 53 8.20 18.65 -19.95
C PRO A 53 8.90 17.33 -19.54
N GLY A 54 8.51 16.22 -20.15
CA GLY A 54 9.07 14.89 -19.90
C GLY A 54 8.49 14.17 -18.68
N ALA A 55 7.69 14.81 -17.84
CA ALA A 55 6.97 14.14 -16.77
C ALA A 55 5.75 13.39 -17.34
N PRO A 56 5.46 12.16 -16.87
CA PRO A 56 4.34 11.38 -17.37
C PRO A 56 2.99 12.04 -17.05
N ASN A 57 2.02 11.85 -17.96
CA ASN A 57 0.64 12.26 -17.78
C ASN A 57 -0.15 11.12 -17.15
N PHE A 58 -0.42 11.23 -15.86
CA PHE A 58 -1.15 10.20 -15.11
C PHE A 58 -2.62 10.13 -15.51
N ASP A 59 -3.21 11.22 -16.01
CA ASP A 59 -4.56 11.25 -16.56
C ASP A 59 -4.74 10.35 -17.79
N ARG A 60 -3.63 9.96 -18.42
CA ARG A 60 -3.58 8.99 -19.53
C ARG A 60 -3.04 7.62 -19.11
N GLY A 61 -2.76 7.42 -17.83
CA GLY A 61 -2.17 6.20 -17.32
C GLY A 61 -0.70 6.00 -17.66
N GLU A 62 0.00 7.04 -18.15
CA GLU A 62 1.40 6.93 -18.53
C GLU A 62 2.26 6.48 -17.34
N GLY A 63 3.03 5.41 -17.54
CA GLY A 63 3.92 4.83 -16.53
C GLY A 63 3.22 4.04 -15.42
N LEU A 64 1.89 4.00 -15.36
CA LEU A 64 1.13 3.38 -14.27
C LEU A 64 0.90 1.87 -14.43
N LEU A 65 1.25 1.27 -15.56
CA LEU A 65 1.13 -0.20 -15.75
C LEU A 65 2.22 -0.99 -15.02
N ARG A 66 3.25 -0.31 -14.51
CA ARG A 66 4.33 -0.97 -13.76
C ARG A 66 3.82 -1.40 -12.37
N PRO A 67 4.38 -2.48 -11.79
CA PRO A 67 4.05 -2.91 -10.44
C PRO A 67 4.33 -1.83 -9.38
N ASP A 68 3.60 -1.86 -8.27
CA ASP A 68 3.73 -0.88 -7.20
C ASP A 68 5.15 -0.79 -6.62
N PHE A 69 5.85 -1.92 -6.48
CA PHE A 69 7.23 -1.90 -5.97
C PHE A 69 8.19 -1.21 -6.93
N THR A 70 7.95 -1.26 -8.24
CA THR A 70 8.75 -0.55 -9.25
C THR A 70 8.50 0.95 -9.18
N LEU A 71 7.24 1.36 -9.03
CA LEU A 71 6.86 2.76 -8.84
C LEU A 71 7.41 3.31 -7.52
N LEU A 72 7.28 2.55 -6.44
CA LEU A 72 7.84 2.89 -5.13
C LEU A 72 9.36 3.14 -5.22
N ALA A 73 10.11 2.22 -5.85
CA ALA A 73 11.55 2.36 -6.03
C ALA A 73 11.90 3.63 -6.84
N SER A 74 11.16 3.91 -7.92
CA SER A 74 11.37 5.10 -8.75
C SER A 74 11.12 6.40 -7.99
N ILE A 75 10.06 6.46 -7.20
CA ILE A 75 9.72 7.65 -6.40
C ILE A 75 10.74 7.86 -5.27
N ARG A 76 11.17 6.78 -4.61
CA ARG A 76 12.21 6.86 -3.57
C ARG A 76 13.53 7.39 -4.12
N SER A 77 13.96 6.89 -5.26
CA SER A 77 15.27 7.24 -5.86
C SER A 77 15.25 8.56 -6.61
N GLY A 78 14.08 8.99 -7.10
CA GLY A 78 13.98 10.08 -8.06
C GLY A 78 14.49 9.69 -9.44
N LYS A 79 14.24 10.53 -10.42
CA LYS A 79 14.70 10.34 -11.79
C LYS A 79 14.72 11.66 -12.53
N ASN A 80 15.87 11.99 -13.17
CA ASN A 80 16.05 13.27 -13.89
C ASN A 80 15.71 14.47 -12.97
N ALA A 81 14.77 15.32 -13.38
CA ALA A 81 14.33 16.47 -12.57
C ALA A 81 13.41 16.08 -11.39
N MET A 82 12.89 14.87 -11.35
CA MET A 82 12.08 14.41 -10.24
C MET A 82 12.98 14.13 -9.02
N PRO A 83 12.74 14.79 -7.88
CA PRO A 83 13.54 14.57 -6.68
C PRO A 83 13.34 13.19 -6.08
N ALA A 84 14.31 12.74 -5.30
CA ALA A 84 14.19 11.52 -4.49
C ALA A 84 13.36 11.81 -3.24
N PHE A 85 12.37 10.96 -2.98
CA PHE A 85 11.51 11.08 -1.79
C PHE A 85 11.94 10.19 -0.62
N GLN A 86 12.99 9.40 -0.80
CA GLN A 86 13.57 8.63 0.31
C GLN A 86 14.03 9.57 1.43
N GLY A 87 13.56 9.32 2.65
CA GLY A 87 13.83 10.17 3.81
C GLY A 87 12.88 11.39 3.92
N ILE A 88 12.05 11.67 2.91
CA ILE A 88 11.03 12.72 2.91
C ILE A 88 9.65 12.14 3.17
N LEU A 89 9.28 11.09 2.43
CA LEU A 89 8.05 10.33 2.61
C LEU A 89 8.37 8.89 2.98
N PRO A 90 7.70 8.33 4.00
CA PRO A 90 7.76 6.90 4.28
C PRO A 90 7.20 6.09 3.11
N ASP A 91 7.66 4.85 2.94
CA ASP A 91 7.18 3.95 1.88
C ASP A 91 5.67 3.79 1.88
N ARG A 92 5.06 3.75 3.07
CA ARG A 92 3.59 3.66 3.20
C ARG A 92 2.90 4.84 2.54
N ASP A 93 3.39 6.05 2.76
CA ASP A 93 2.84 7.26 2.18
C ASP A 93 3.01 7.28 0.65
N ILE A 94 4.14 6.81 0.15
CA ILE A 94 4.38 6.67 -1.29
C ILE A 94 3.40 5.65 -1.90
N LEU A 95 3.13 4.54 -1.23
CA LEU A 95 2.15 3.56 -1.68
C LEU A 95 0.73 4.11 -1.69
N ASP A 96 0.37 4.96 -0.74
CA ASP A 96 -0.91 5.69 -0.74
C ASP A 96 -1.01 6.63 -1.96
N VAL A 97 0.07 7.35 -2.29
CA VAL A 97 0.14 8.16 -3.51
C VAL A 97 -0.03 7.29 -4.76
N ILE A 98 0.68 6.17 -4.86
CA ILE A 98 0.58 5.26 -6.01
C ILE A 98 -0.86 4.77 -6.20
N ALA A 99 -1.53 4.39 -5.11
CA ALA A 99 -2.94 4.00 -5.15
C ALA A 99 -3.83 5.13 -5.66
N PHE A 100 -3.58 6.37 -5.26
CA PHE A 100 -4.28 7.54 -5.77
C PHE A 100 -4.02 7.78 -7.25
N LEU A 101 -2.77 7.68 -7.72
CA LEU A 101 -2.42 7.84 -9.13
C LEU A 101 -3.25 6.92 -10.04
N ARG A 102 -3.50 5.68 -9.60
CA ARG A 102 -4.30 4.71 -10.35
C ARG A 102 -5.78 5.07 -10.47
N THR A 103 -6.23 6.08 -9.75
CA THR A 103 -7.61 6.60 -9.85
C THR A 103 -7.75 7.75 -10.84
N MET A 104 -6.65 8.22 -11.44
CA MET A 104 -6.64 9.42 -12.30
C MET A 104 -7.06 9.15 -13.74
N HIS A 105 -7.19 7.90 -14.15
CA HIS A 105 -7.50 7.51 -15.54
C HIS A 105 -8.60 6.46 -15.63
#